data_a4dc148c0ac0733b3c6cb1a9177d6248
#
_entry.id   a4dc148c0ac0733b3c6cb1a9177d6248
#
_cell.length_a   1.000
_cell.length_b   1.000
_cell.length_c   1.000
_cell.angle_alpha   90.00
_cell.angle_beta   90.00
_cell.angle_gamma   90.00
#
_symmetry.space_group_name_H-M   'P 1'
#
loop_
_entity.id
_entity.type
_entity.pdbx_description
1 polymer ?
#
loop_
_entity_poly.entity_id
_entity_poly.type
_entity_poly.pdbx_seq_one_letter_code
_entity_poly.pdbx_strand_id
1 'polypeptide(L)'
;MTPRHKILAFYGVPTTSSGTTTITYTRMKYFTQLSHAKNPQEYNRKYVDEENQRNDVTGYNPQYDYAFDRTNGDAVLEDILDITNNEWVGEDAVRTIILVDTETGNAIKRDYAVIPDSEGDDVNVYTHSGSMKAHGEKTTGTASSTDSWQTVTFTSSVPPTPPIPPEG
;
A
#
# COMPACT_ATOMS: atom_id res chain seq x y z
N MET A 1 -16.69 2.97 -16.36
CA MET A 1 -15.25 3.20 -16.10
C MET A 1 -15.08 3.97 -14.80
N THR A 2 -14.26 3.44 -13.87
CA THR A 2 -13.99 4.10 -12.59
C THR A 2 -12.90 5.16 -12.78
N PRO A 3 -13.16 6.44 -12.51
CA PRO A 3 -12.14 7.48 -12.61
C PRO A 3 -11.03 7.27 -11.58
N ARG A 4 -9.79 7.66 -11.93
CA ARG A 4 -8.63 7.49 -11.03
C ARG A 4 -8.82 8.12 -9.66
N HIS A 5 -9.49 9.28 -9.60
CA HIS A 5 -9.72 10.01 -8.35
C HIS A 5 -10.70 9.33 -7.39
N LYS A 6 -11.38 8.26 -7.83
CA LYS A 6 -12.27 7.47 -6.96
C LYS A 6 -11.52 6.36 -6.21
N ILE A 7 -10.33 6.00 -6.67
CA ILE A 7 -9.47 5.02 -6.00
C ILE A 7 -8.42 5.80 -5.21
N LEU A 8 -8.53 5.77 -3.89
CA LEU A 8 -7.67 6.53 -2.99
C LEU A 8 -6.82 5.62 -2.14
N ALA A 9 -5.59 6.05 -1.86
CA ALA A 9 -4.69 5.37 -0.95
C ALA A 9 -4.60 6.16 0.36
N PHE A 10 -4.59 5.44 1.47
CA PHE A 10 -4.48 6.00 2.82
C PHE A 10 -3.28 5.38 3.52
N TYR A 11 -2.49 6.23 4.14
CA TYR A 11 -1.25 5.85 4.81
C TYR A 11 -1.45 5.92 6.32
N GLY A 12 -1.02 4.88 7.02
CA GLY A 12 -1.11 4.83 8.47
C GLY A 12 0.00 5.65 9.12
N VAL A 13 -0.32 6.87 9.53
CA VAL A 13 0.61 7.74 10.24
C VAL A 13 0.60 7.38 11.72
N PRO A 14 1.73 6.89 12.29
CA PRO A 14 1.80 6.63 13.72
C PRO A 14 1.96 7.94 14.50
N THR A 15 1.20 8.06 15.58
CA THR A 15 1.29 9.19 16.52
C THR A 15 1.45 8.63 17.91
N THR A 16 2.49 9.03 18.61
CA THR A 16 2.75 8.61 20.00
C THR A 16 2.40 9.76 20.94
N SER A 17 1.51 9.48 21.89
CA SER A 17 1.11 10.42 22.93
C SER A 17 1.00 9.66 24.25
N SER A 18 1.66 10.18 25.30
CA SER A 18 1.62 9.59 26.65
C SER A 18 1.96 8.09 26.68
N GLY A 19 2.93 7.66 25.86
CA GLY A 19 3.35 6.26 25.79
C GLY A 19 2.44 5.35 24.95
N THR A 20 1.36 5.88 24.38
CA THR A 20 0.42 5.14 23.54
C THR A 20 0.61 5.55 22.07
N THR A 21 0.80 4.57 21.19
CA THR A 21 0.89 4.81 19.75
C THR A 21 -0.46 4.57 19.10
N THR A 22 -0.95 5.59 18.39
CA THR A 22 -2.19 5.53 17.62
C THR A 22 -1.86 5.69 16.14
N ILE A 23 -2.53 4.91 15.28
CA ILE A 23 -2.35 4.99 13.84
C ILE A 23 -3.58 5.67 13.23
N THR A 24 -3.34 6.77 12.51
CA THR A 24 -4.37 7.49 11.76
C THR A 24 -4.16 7.26 10.27
N TYR A 25 -5.15 6.69 9.60
CA TYR A 25 -5.10 6.43 8.17
C TYR A 25 -5.47 7.69 7.41
N THR A 26 -4.43 8.39 6.94
CA THR A 26 -4.55 9.69 6.29
C THR A 26 -4.37 9.55 4.79
N ARG A 27 -5.19 10.27 4.01
CA ARG A 27 -5.13 10.25 2.55
C ARG A 27 -3.75 10.65 2.05
N MET A 28 -3.21 9.86 1.12
CA MET A 28 -1.95 10.17 0.46
C MET A 28 -2.18 11.26 -0.60
N LYS A 29 -1.78 12.48 -0.28
CA LYS A 29 -1.90 13.67 -1.12
C LYS A 29 -0.54 14.17 -1.56
N TYR A 30 -0.53 15.01 -2.59
CA TYR A 30 0.66 15.69 -3.11
C TYR A 30 1.70 14.76 -3.76
N PHE A 31 1.31 13.54 -4.06
CA PHE A 31 2.15 12.62 -4.80
C PHE A 31 2.06 12.90 -6.29
N THR A 32 3.21 13.07 -6.93
CA THR A 32 3.31 13.21 -8.38
C THR A 32 3.30 11.86 -9.08
N GLN A 33 3.69 10.81 -8.35
CA GLN A 33 3.59 9.43 -8.78
C GLN A 33 3.15 8.55 -7.61
N LEU A 34 2.19 7.69 -7.86
CA LEU A 34 1.78 6.65 -6.93
C LEU A 34 1.20 5.49 -7.76
N SER A 35 2.07 4.64 -8.24
CA SER A 35 1.69 3.49 -9.06
C SER A 35 1.80 2.19 -8.28
N HIS A 36 0.84 1.31 -8.50
CA HIS A 36 0.73 0.04 -7.80
C HIS A 36 0.98 -1.12 -8.76
N ALA A 37 2.05 -1.87 -8.54
CA ALA A 37 2.41 -3.05 -9.30
C ALA A 37 2.14 -4.31 -8.47
N LYS A 38 1.53 -5.31 -9.07
CA LYS A 38 1.23 -6.58 -8.40
C LYS A 38 2.43 -7.52 -8.33
N ASN A 39 3.36 -7.42 -9.29
CA ASN A 39 4.57 -8.25 -9.40
C ASN A 39 4.26 -9.75 -9.21
N PRO A 40 3.44 -10.34 -10.09
CA PRO A 40 3.06 -11.74 -9.96
C PRO A 40 4.28 -12.66 -10.09
N GLN A 41 4.29 -13.71 -9.29
CA GLN A 41 5.26 -14.79 -9.40
C GLN A 41 4.66 -15.88 -10.28
N GLU A 42 5.36 -16.27 -11.33
CA GLU A 42 4.88 -17.24 -12.30
C GLU A 42 5.72 -18.51 -12.27
N TYR A 43 5.05 -19.64 -12.41
CA TYR A 43 5.70 -20.93 -12.65
C TYR A 43 5.25 -21.46 -13.99
N ASN A 44 6.19 -21.61 -14.91
CA ASN A 44 5.93 -22.03 -16.28
C ASN A 44 6.45 -23.47 -16.45
N ARG A 45 5.62 -24.33 -17.01
CA ARG A 45 6.00 -25.70 -17.29
C ARG A 45 5.37 -26.22 -18.58
N LYS A 46 6.04 -27.14 -19.21
CA LYS A 46 5.50 -27.86 -20.34
C LYS A 46 5.76 -29.35 -20.13
N TYR A 47 4.71 -30.13 -20.14
CA TYR A 47 4.84 -31.59 -20.05
C TYR A 47 5.17 -32.15 -21.42
N VAL A 48 5.86 -33.33 -21.41
CA VAL A 48 6.35 -33.95 -22.65
C VAL A 48 5.25 -34.44 -23.59
N ASP A 49 4.05 -34.64 -23.03
CA ASP A 49 2.85 -35.10 -23.75
C ASP A 49 1.88 -33.96 -24.07
N GLU A 50 2.26 -32.71 -23.78
CA GLU A 50 1.41 -31.55 -24.03
C GLU A 50 2.02 -30.65 -25.12
N GLU A 51 1.18 -30.18 -26.02
CA GLU A 51 1.60 -29.25 -27.08
C GLU A 51 1.83 -27.83 -26.50
N ASN A 52 1.01 -27.42 -25.52
CA ASN A 52 1.02 -26.08 -24.98
C ASN A 52 1.71 -26.00 -23.62
N GLN A 53 2.37 -24.87 -23.38
CA GLN A 53 2.95 -24.56 -22.08
C GLN A 53 1.86 -24.13 -21.11
N ARG A 54 1.97 -24.58 -19.86
CA ARG A 54 1.12 -24.13 -18.75
C ARG A 54 1.81 -23.03 -17.98
N ASN A 55 1.05 -21.99 -17.65
CA ASN A 55 1.52 -20.86 -16.85
C ASN A 55 0.65 -20.76 -15.59
N ASP A 56 1.26 -20.86 -14.43
CA ASP A 56 0.57 -20.74 -13.14
C ASP A 56 1.12 -19.54 -12.37
N VAL A 57 0.21 -18.82 -11.73
CA VAL A 57 0.60 -17.74 -10.80
C VAL A 57 0.75 -18.35 -9.40
N THR A 58 1.96 -18.27 -8.84
CA THR A 58 2.28 -18.87 -7.54
C THR A 58 2.22 -17.88 -6.38
N GLY A 59 2.17 -16.59 -6.67
CA GLY A 59 2.08 -15.57 -5.63
C GLY A 59 2.19 -14.17 -6.19
N TYR A 60 2.11 -13.19 -5.29
CA TYR A 60 2.23 -11.77 -5.62
C TYR A 60 3.19 -11.09 -4.65
N ASN A 61 3.92 -10.10 -5.15
CA ASN A 61 4.77 -9.23 -4.35
C ASN A 61 4.45 -7.77 -4.68
N PRO A 62 3.30 -7.26 -4.20
CA PRO A 62 2.86 -5.91 -4.55
C PRO A 62 3.82 -4.83 -4.06
N GLN A 63 3.91 -3.75 -4.85
CA GLN A 63 4.67 -2.57 -4.45
C GLN A 63 4.01 -1.31 -4.99
N TYR A 64 4.22 -0.21 -4.28
CA TYR A 64 3.95 1.13 -4.76
C TYR A 64 5.26 1.80 -5.13
N ASP A 65 5.30 2.44 -6.30
CA ASP A 65 6.36 3.38 -6.64
C ASP A 65 5.83 4.78 -6.41
N TYR A 66 6.54 5.58 -5.60
CA TYR A 66 6.09 6.90 -5.23
C TYR A 66 7.09 7.98 -5.60
N ALA A 67 6.57 9.15 -5.87
CA ALA A 67 7.35 10.37 -5.97
C ALA A 67 6.49 11.54 -5.48
N PHE A 68 7.10 12.49 -4.83
CA PHE A 68 6.41 13.69 -4.38
C PHE A 68 7.34 14.90 -4.35
N ASP A 69 6.75 16.09 -4.47
CA ASP A 69 7.43 17.34 -4.22
C ASP A 69 7.36 17.63 -2.73
N ARG A 70 8.49 18.00 -2.14
CA ARG A 70 8.55 18.27 -0.70
C ARG A 70 7.59 19.38 -0.32
N THR A 71 6.61 19.05 0.50
CA THR A 71 5.57 19.97 0.98
C THR A 71 5.50 19.89 2.50
N ASN A 72 5.63 21.03 3.16
CA ASN A 72 5.57 21.09 4.62
C ASN A 72 4.11 21.02 5.11
N GLY A 73 3.91 20.44 6.29
CA GLY A 73 2.61 20.40 6.96
C GLY A 73 1.72 19.22 6.61
N ASP A 74 2.14 18.34 5.71
CA ASP A 74 1.38 17.10 5.42
C ASP A 74 1.93 15.96 6.27
N ALA A 75 1.06 15.34 7.08
CA ALA A 75 1.46 14.30 8.03
C ALA A 75 2.06 13.07 7.35
N VAL A 76 1.54 12.66 6.20
CA VAL A 76 2.04 11.50 5.45
C VAL A 76 3.45 11.79 4.92
N LEU A 77 3.64 12.93 4.28
CA LEU A 77 4.94 13.31 3.73
C LEU A 77 5.98 13.50 4.83
N GLU A 78 5.60 14.08 5.97
CA GLU A 78 6.50 14.26 7.10
C GLU A 78 6.96 12.93 7.69
N ASP A 79 6.07 11.94 7.79
CA ASP A 79 6.45 10.60 8.25
C ASP A 79 7.41 9.91 7.28
N ILE A 80 7.17 10.01 5.98
CA ILE A 80 8.09 9.48 4.96
C ILE A 80 9.45 10.19 5.02
N LEU A 81 9.46 11.51 5.25
CA LEU A 81 10.68 12.27 5.42
C LEU A 81 11.44 11.85 6.68
N ASP A 82 10.75 11.55 7.77
CA ASP A 82 11.40 11.05 9.00
C ASP A 82 12.07 9.69 8.75
N ILE A 83 11.41 8.79 8.05
CA ILE A 83 11.99 7.50 7.65
C ILE A 83 13.22 7.72 6.77
N THR A 84 13.14 8.64 5.82
CA THR A 84 14.21 8.94 4.87
C THR A 84 15.43 9.57 5.55
N ASN A 85 15.20 10.59 6.36
CA ASN A 85 16.27 11.36 6.99
C ASN A 85 16.96 10.61 8.13
N ASN A 86 16.22 9.79 8.87
CA ASN A 86 16.77 8.96 9.95
C ASN A 86 17.28 7.62 9.46
N GLU A 87 17.05 7.29 8.18
CA GLU A 87 17.46 6.03 7.56
C GLU A 87 16.97 4.81 8.37
N TRP A 88 15.72 4.87 8.82
CA TRP A 88 15.12 3.80 9.59
C TRP A 88 15.07 2.50 8.79
N VAL A 89 15.25 1.39 9.49
CA VAL A 89 15.32 0.06 8.90
C VAL A 89 14.38 -0.91 9.63
N GLY A 90 14.07 -2.03 8.99
CA GLY A 90 13.24 -3.08 9.59
C GLY A 90 11.82 -2.58 9.91
N GLU A 91 11.31 -2.96 11.07
CA GLU A 91 9.96 -2.61 11.48
C GLU A 91 9.72 -1.11 11.62
N ASP A 92 10.75 -0.33 11.89
CA ASP A 92 10.64 1.13 12.00
C ASP A 92 10.30 1.79 10.66
N ALA A 93 10.57 1.13 9.56
CA ALA A 93 10.25 1.60 8.21
C ALA A 93 8.97 0.95 7.64
N VAL A 94 8.25 0.16 8.41
CA VAL A 94 7.02 -0.49 7.96
C VAL A 94 5.82 0.39 8.27
N ARG A 95 4.96 0.60 7.25
CA ARG A 95 3.71 1.36 7.38
C ARG A 95 2.58 0.64 6.67
N THR A 96 1.38 0.84 7.17
CA THR A 96 0.17 0.24 6.61
C THR A 96 -0.44 1.16 5.58
N ILE A 97 -0.81 0.60 4.42
CA ILE A 97 -1.51 1.34 3.36
C ILE A 97 -2.86 0.66 3.11
N ILE A 98 -3.91 1.47 3.02
CA ILE A 98 -5.25 1.04 2.67
C ILE A 98 -5.61 1.64 1.32
N LEU A 99 -5.91 0.77 0.34
CA LEU A 99 -6.41 1.19 -0.96
C LEU A 99 -7.92 1.07 -0.96
N VAL A 100 -8.62 2.16 -1.22
CA VAL A 100 -10.08 2.26 -1.11
C VAL A 100 -10.70 2.62 -2.44
N ASP A 101 -11.74 1.87 -2.83
CA ASP A 101 -12.67 2.28 -3.87
C ASP A 101 -13.80 3.08 -3.22
N THR A 102 -13.81 4.38 -3.42
CA THR A 102 -14.79 5.26 -2.77
C THR A 102 -16.20 5.14 -3.32
N GLU A 103 -16.38 4.49 -4.48
CA GLU A 103 -17.71 4.25 -5.04
C GLU A 103 -18.42 3.07 -4.36
N THR A 104 -17.67 2.04 -3.99
CA THR A 104 -18.20 0.81 -3.38
C THR A 104 -17.92 0.71 -1.89
N GLY A 105 -16.92 1.42 -1.39
CA GLY A 105 -16.43 1.29 -0.02
C GLY A 105 -15.50 0.11 0.19
N ASN A 106 -15.23 -0.69 -0.82
CA ASN A 106 -14.31 -1.82 -0.72
C ASN A 106 -12.88 -1.35 -0.50
N ALA A 107 -12.17 -2.01 0.38
CA ALA A 107 -10.82 -1.64 0.75
C ALA A 107 -9.91 -2.84 0.92
N ILE A 108 -8.63 -2.62 0.63
CA ILE A 108 -7.57 -3.61 0.84
C ILE A 108 -6.48 -2.96 1.69
N LYS A 109 -6.17 -3.61 2.81
CA LYS A 109 -5.16 -3.17 3.75
C LYS A 109 -3.96 -4.12 3.70
N ARG A 110 -2.75 -3.56 3.70
CA ARG A 110 -1.51 -4.32 3.74
C ARG A 110 -0.39 -3.47 4.32
N ASP A 111 0.54 -4.11 4.99
CA ASP A 111 1.76 -3.46 5.46
C ASP A 111 2.81 -3.43 4.35
N TYR A 112 3.54 -2.33 4.29
CA TYR A 112 4.60 -2.11 3.31
C TYR A 112 5.86 -1.58 3.99
N ALA A 113 7.01 -2.03 3.52
CA ALA A 113 8.28 -1.44 3.90
C ALA A 113 8.53 -0.21 3.03
N VAL A 114 8.71 0.94 3.64
CA VAL A 114 9.02 2.19 2.93
C VAL A 114 10.50 2.20 2.61
N ILE A 115 10.84 2.27 1.33
CA ILE A 115 12.21 2.20 0.83
C ILE A 115 12.51 3.48 0.05
N PRO A 116 13.04 4.53 0.71
CA PRO A 116 13.47 5.74 0.02
C PRO A 116 14.60 5.44 -0.96
N ASP A 117 14.60 6.07 -2.12
CA ASP A 117 15.59 5.82 -3.16
C ASP A 117 16.39 7.09 -3.49
N SER A 118 15.76 8.08 -4.10
CA SER A 118 16.47 9.29 -4.51
C SER A 118 15.72 10.57 -4.13
N GLU A 119 16.47 11.68 -4.08
CA GLU A 119 15.93 12.98 -3.73
C GLU A 119 16.70 14.08 -4.46
N GLY A 120 16.01 15.21 -4.72
CA GLY A 120 16.65 16.41 -5.25
C GLY A 120 16.95 16.41 -6.74
N ASP A 121 16.25 15.64 -7.56
CA ASP A 121 16.50 15.55 -9.00
C ASP A 121 16.06 16.78 -9.80
N ASP A 122 15.13 17.58 -9.26
CA ASP A 122 14.58 18.74 -9.96
C ASP A 122 15.28 20.03 -9.52
N VAL A 123 15.44 20.96 -10.44
CA VAL A 123 16.12 22.24 -10.16
C VAL A 123 15.21 23.30 -9.53
N ASN A 124 13.89 23.13 -9.62
CA ASN A 124 12.92 24.10 -9.14
C ASN A 124 12.28 23.71 -7.81
N VAL A 125 12.08 22.41 -7.60
CA VAL A 125 11.41 21.84 -6.42
C VAL A 125 12.26 20.71 -5.86
N TYR A 126 12.26 20.56 -4.54
CA TYR A 126 12.95 19.43 -3.94
C TYR A 126 12.06 18.19 -3.99
N THR A 127 12.47 17.19 -4.76
CA THR A 127 11.68 15.98 -5.01
C THR A 127 12.21 14.80 -4.21
N HIS A 128 11.32 13.87 -3.88
CA HIS A 128 11.64 12.59 -3.25
C HIS A 128 11.00 11.46 -4.05
N SER A 129 11.71 10.34 -4.17
CA SER A 129 11.17 9.15 -4.81
C SER A 129 11.63 7.89 -4.08
N GLY A 130 10.89 6.81 -4.25
CA GLY A 130 11.21 5.53 -3.67
C GLY A 130 10.14 4.51 -3.97
N SER A 131 10.14 3.43 -3.21
CA SER A 131 9.14 2.39 -3.32
C SER A 131 8.65 1.95 -1.94
N MET A 132 7.44 1.39 -1.93
CA MET A 132 6.85 0.75 -0.75
C MET A 132 6.53 -0.68 -1.15
N LYS A 133 7.27 -1.64 -0.60
CA LYS A 133 7.16 -3.06 -0.97
C LYS A 133 6.41 -3.83 0.09
N ALA A 134 5.60 -4.80 -0.34
CA ALA A 134 4.78 -5.59 0.55
C ALA A 134 5.61 -6.25 1.65
N HIS A 135 5.16 -6.12 2.90
CA HIS A 135 5.79 -6.70 4.09
C HIS A 135 4.93 -7.78 4.75
N GLY A 136 3.69 -7.95 4.30
CA GLY A 136 2.78 -8.94 4.86
C GLY A 136 1.61 -9.24 3.94
N GLU A 137 0.68 -10.01 4.44
CA GLU A 137 -0.51 -10.40 3.70
C GLU A 137 -1.57 -9.30 3.70
N LYS A 138 -2.40 -9.31 2.67
CA LYS A 138 -3.51 -8.36 2.57
C LYS A 138 -4.66 -8.75 3.49
N THR A 139 -5.37 -7.75 3.96
CA THR A 139 -6.67 -7.90 4.61
C THR A 139 -7.70 -7.15 3.77
N THR A 140 -8.76 -7.83 3.37
CA THR A 140 -9.86 -7.20 2.64
C THR A 140 -10.94 -6.73 3.62
N GLY A 141 -11.67 -5.70 3.23
CA GLY A 141 -12.72 -5.17 4.06
C GLY A 141 -13.40 -3.97 3.43
N THR A 142 -13.94 -3.12 4.27
CA THR A 142 -14.59 -1.88 3.88
C THR A 142 -13.97 -0.70 4.61
N ALA A 143 -14.01 0.47 3.99
CA ALA A 143 -13.57 1.70 4.59
C ALA A 143 -14.68 2.74 4.56
N SER A 144 -14.74 3.56 5.60
CA SER A 144 -15.69 4.65 5.71
C SER A 144 -14.97 5.92 6.17
N SER A 145 -15.52 7.06 5.78
CA SER A 145 -15.00 8.37 6.15
C SER A 145 -16.10 9.30 6.57
N THR A 146 -15.80 10.16 7.55
CA THR A 146 -16.71 11.21 8.02
C THR A 146 -16.19 12.62 7.72
N ASP A 147 -15.04 12.74 7.04
CA ASP A 147 -14.34 14.00 6.77
C ASP A 147 -13.99 14.19 5.29
N SER A 148 -14.88 13.75 4.41
CA SER A 148 -14.69 13.84 2.95
C SER A 148 -13.43 13.13 2.45
N TRP A 149 -13.18 11.94 2.98
CA TRP A 149 -12.05 11.07 2.61
C TRP A 149 -10.66 11.69 2.91
N GLN A 150 -10.55 12.50 3.97
CA GLN A 150 -9.24 12.91 4.47
C GLN A 150 -8.62 11.83 5.35
N THR A 151 -9.43 11.19 6.18
CA THR A 151 -9.07 10.01 6.96
C THR A 151 -10.12 8.93 6.80
N VAL A 152 -9.77 7.67 7.09
CA VAL A 152 -10.70 6.54 6.99
C VAL A 152 -10.63 5.65 8.22
N THR A 153 -11.73 4.94 8.45
CA THR A 153 -11.81 3.81 9.37
C THR A 153 -11.98 2.54 8.57
N PHE A 154 -11.13 1.56 8.82
CA PHE A 154 -11.15 0.27 8.14
C PHE A 154 -11.84 -0.78 9.00
N THR A 155 -12.74 -1.55 8.38
CA THR A 155 -13.38 -2.70 8.99
C THR A 155 -13.08 -3.93 8.16
N SER A 156 -12.40 -4.93 8.75
CA SER A 156 -12.08 -6.16 8.04
C SER A 156 -13.34 -6.97 7.74
N SER A 157 -13.41 -7.54 6.54
CA SER A 157 -14.41 -8.56 6.24
C SER A 157 -13.85 -9.92 6.61
N VAL A 158 -14.72 -10.80 7.13
CA VAL A 158 -14.35 -12.20 7.35
C VAL A 158 -14.18 -12.85 5.97
N PRO A 159 -12.99 -13.36 5.61
CA PRO A 159 -12.83 -14.04 4.33
C PRO A 159 -13.76 -15.26 4.27
N PRO A 160 -14.34 -15.57 3.10
CA PRO A 160 -15.18 -16.75 2.98
C PRO A 160 -14.38 -17.99 3.36
N THR A 161 -14.93 -18.77 4.28
CA THR A 161 -14.30 -20.02 4.71
C THR A 161 -14.29 -21.00 3.54
N PRO A 162 -13.14 -21.57 3.15
CA PRO A 162 -13.13 -22.59 2.13
C PRO A 162 -14.04 -23.75 2.55
N PRO A 163 -14.77 -24.38 1.61
CA PRO A 163 -15.62 -25.51 1.95
C PRO A 163 -14.77 -26.61 2.58
N ILE A 164 -15.24 -27.13 3.72
CA ILE A 164 -14.59 -28.25 4.39
C ILE A 164 -14.77 -29.49 3.50
N PRO A 165 -13.68 -30.19 3.09
CA PRO A 165 -13.82 -31.42 2.33
C PRO A 165 -14.64 -32.42 3.14
N PRO A 166 -15.55 -33.20 2.51
CA PRO A 166 -16.30 -34.21 3.23
C PRO A 166 -15.34 -35.23 3.83
N GLU A 167 -15.55 -35.56 5.10
CA GLU A 167 -14.82 -36.64 5.74
C GLU A 167 -15.19 -37.94 5.06
N GLY A 168 -14.21 -38.56 4.44
CA GLY A 168 -14.39 -39.83 3.73
C GLY A 168 -13.84 -41.03 4.49
#